data_c7b4a476b292bab54ffba59f650777ed
#
_entry.id   c7b4a476b292bab54ffba59f650777ed
#
_cell.length_a   1.000
_cell.length_b   1.000
_cell.length_c   1.000
_cell.angle_alpha   90.00
_cell.angle_beta   90.00
_cell.angle_gamma   90.00
#
_symmetry.space_group_name_H-M   'P 1'
#
loop_
_entity.id
_entity.type
_entity.pdbx_description
1 polymer ?
#
loop_
_entity_poly.entity_id
_entity_poly.type
_entity_poly.pdbx_seq_one_letter_code
_entity_poly.pdbx_strand_id
1 'polypeptide(L)'
;MLKVENVEVLGWGHAIRGMRNPKNSWAKSDSGPECPYGKEKCCGECQQNFCIGPNDKQLMMALRNAGTDHRKFMRMITVYLDITAPLYWWKEFDTYKVGTVANSCSTMHKITDKEFTLDDFSHEHLIDYCLYSCNEVDEPVINDAPHIGCGGLQLLNLTINVLNYYREKYLVATKTEEYTGLPAKDIWWQMIQLLPSSYNQKRTVMLNYEVLANIYKSRRNHKLDEWHTLCDRIESLPYSELITGTAV
;
A
#
# COMPACT_ATOMS: atom_id res chain seq x y z
N MET A 1 3.79 9.67 1.12
CA MET A 1 2.74 9.39 0.06
C MET A 1 2.75 7.90 -0.30
N LEU A 2 1.58 7.29 -0.50
CA LEU A 2 1.48 5.89 -0.95
C LEU A 2 1.78 5.79 -2.45
N LYS A 3 2.61 4.80 -2.84
CA LYS A 3 2.94 4.51 -4.25
C LYS A 3 2.54 3.07 -4.57
N VAL A 4 1.85 2.86 -5.70
CA VAL A 4 1.44 1.54 -6.21
C VAL A 4 2.06 1.31 -7.58
N GLU A 5 2.79 0.21 -7.73
CA GLU A 5 3.54 -0.16 -8.93
C GLU A 5 3.29 -1.63 -9.31
N ASN A 6 3.70 -2.03 -10.50
CA ASN A 6 3.74 -3.43 -10.97
C ASN A 6 2.41 -4.18 -10.78
N VAL A 7 1.30 -3.53 -11.14
CA VAL A 7 -0.04 -4.12 -10.95
C VAL A 7 -0.32 -5.14 -12.03
N GLU A 8 -0.69 -6.36 -11.61
CA GLU A 8 -1.10 -7.46 -12.48
C GLU A 8 -2.38 -8.10 -11.95
N VAL A 9 -3.33 -8.42 -12.83
CA VAL A 9 -4.61 -9.04 -12.47
C VAL A 9 -4.77 -10.33 -13.25
N LEU A 10 -4.93 -11.45 -12.55
CA LEU A 10 -4.97 -12.80 -13.09
C LEU A 10 -6.21 -13.56 -12.65
N GLY A 11 -6.49 -14.68 -13.33
CA GLY A 11 -7.47 -15.68 -12.86
C GLY A 11 -8.88 -15.54 -13.45
N TRP A 12 -9.09 -14.67 -14.43
CA TRP A 12 -10.41 -14.43 -15.05
C TRP A 12 -11.10 -15.70 -15.55
N GLY A 13 -10.41 -16.53 -16.34
CA GLY A 13 -10.96 -17.78 -16.85
C GLY A 13 -11.35 -18.77 -15.75
N HIS A 14 -10.57 -18.82 -14.65
CA HIS A 14 -10.89 -19.66 -13.49
C HIS A 14 -12.11 -19.14 -12.73
N ALA A 15 -12.21 -17.83 -12.55
CA ALA A 15 -13.34 -17.18 -11.88
C ALA A 15 -14.65 -17.42 -12.64
N ILE A 16 -14.64 -17.26 -13.98
CA ILE A 16 -15.80 -17.48 -14.84
C ILE A 16 -16.24 -18.94 -14.82
N ARG A 17 -15.31 -19.87 -14.98
CA ARG A 17 -15.63 -21.29 -14.88
C ARG A 17 -16.21 -21.62 -13.50
N GLY A 18 -15.60 -21.10 -12.42
CA GLY A 18 -16.04 -21.32 -11.05
C GLY A 18 -17.44 -20.79 -10.76
N MET A 19 -17.81 -19.59 -11.24
CA MET A 19 -19.15 -19.03 -11.03
C MET A 19 -20.25 -19.77 -11.78
N ARG A 20 -19.92 -20.49 -12.85
CA ARG A 20 -20.87 -21.28 -13.64
C ARG A 20 -21.06 -22.70 -13.15
N ASN A 21 -20.16 -23.22 -12.29
CA ASN A 21 -20.25 -24.57 -11.73
C ASN A 21 -21.59 -24.88 -11.04
N PRO A 22 -22.17 -24.01 -10.18
CA PRO A 22 -23.39 -24.35 -9.44
C PRO A 22 -24.60 -24.64 -10.33
N LYS A 23 -24.60 -24.17 -11.56
CA LYS A 23 -25.71 -24.33 -12.52
C LYS A 23 -25.31 -25.16 -13.74
N ASN A 24 -24.11 -25.75 -13.77
CA ASN A 24 -23.56 -26.47 -14.91
C ASN A 24 -23.73 -25.70 -16.24
N SER A 25 -23.54 -24.36 -16.19
CA SER A 25 -23.89 -23.47 -17.30
C SER A 25 -22.67 -23.03 -18.14
N TRP A 26 -21.62 -23.85 -18.22
CA TRP A 26 -20.37 -23.52 -18.92
C TRP A 26 -20.59 -23.21 -20.42
N ALA A 27 -21.52 -23.95 -21.07
CA ALA A 27 -21.84 -23.72 -22.48
C ALA A 27 -22.45 -22.33 -22.77
N LYS A 28 -22.84 -21.58 -21.72
CA LYS A 28 -23.37 -20.21 -21.85
C LYS A 28 -22.27 -19.14 -21.69
N SER A 29 -21.02 -19.56 -21.45
CA SER A 29 -19.90 -18.63 -21.36
C SER A 29 -19.58 -18.04 -22.73
N ASP A 30 -19.38 -16.73 -22.76
CA ASP A 30 -19.01 -15.97 -23.95
C ASP A 30 -17.66 -15.24 -23.76
N SER A 31 -16.89 -15.63 -22.76
CA SER A 31 -15.56 -15.10 -22.44
C SER A 31 -14.45 -16.02 -22.93
N GLY A 32 -13.30 -15.45 -23.28
CA GLY A 32 -12.17 -16.24 -23.78
C GLY A 32 -10.95 -15.40 -24.14
N PRO A 33 -9.91 -16.06 -24.70
CA PRO A 33 -8.69 -15.38 -25.12
C PRO A 33 -8.89 -14.47 -26.34
N GLU A 34 -9.97 -14.69 -27.12
CA GLU A 34 -10.30 -13.86 -28.28
C GLU A 34 -11.37 -12.84 -27.89
N CYS A 35 -11.19 -11.60 -28.34
CA CYS A 35 -12.18 -10.57 -28.12
C CYS A 35 -13.47 -10.90 -28.91
N PRO A 36 -14.63 -11.06 -28.26
CA PRO A 36 -15.88 -11.38 -28.94
C PRO A 36 -16.32 -10.28 -29.91
N TYR A 37 -15.77 -9.08 -29.83
CA TYR A 37 -16.02 -7.95 -30.70
C TYR A 37 -15.02 -7.82 -31.87
N GLY A 38 -14.02 -8.75 -31.95
CA GLY A 38 -12.94 -8.70 -32.94
C GLY A 38 -11.87 -7.64 -32.57
N LYS A 39 -10.70 -7.73 -33.25
CA LYS A 39 -9.58 -6.81 -32.98
C LYS A 39 -9.89 -5.35 -33.27
N GLU A 40 -10.79 -5.07 -34.23
CA GLU A 40 -11.14 -3.70 -34.66
C GLU A 40 -12.14 -3.00 -33.72
N LYS A 41 -12.89 -3.76 -32.91
CA LYS A 41 -13.90 -3.25 -31.97
C LYS A 41 -13.62 -3.64 -30.54
N CYS A 42 -12.36 -3.91 -30.23
CA CYS A 42 -11.97 -4.25 -28.87
C CYS A 42 -12.37 -3.12 -27.92
N CYS A 43 -13.11 -3.45 -26.86
CA CYS A 43 -13.57 -2.50 -25.84
C CYS A 43 -12.43 -1.85 -25.02
N GLY A 44 -11.16 -2.21 -25.28
CA GLY A 44 -10.01 -1.76 -24.47
C GLY A 44 -9.91 -2.42 -23.09
N GLU A 45 -10.92 -3.17 -22.68
CA GLU A 45 -10.98 -3.83 -21.36
C GLU A 45 -10.34 -5.24 -21.35
N CYS A 46 -9.86 -5.72 -22.53
CA CYS A 46 -9.18 -7.01 -22.62
C CYS A 46 -7.88 -6.99 -21.82
N GLN A 47 -7.79 -7.84 -20.82
CA GLN A 47 -6.63 -7.94 -19.95
C GLN A 47 -5.87 -9.22 -20.24
N GLN A 48 -4.57 -9.11 -20.48
CA GLN A 48 -3.66 -10.25 -20.67
C GLN A 48 -4.19 -11.30 -21.68
N ASN A 49 -4.71 -10.84 -22.82
CA ASN A 49 -5.32 -11.68 -23.85
C ASN A 49 -6.58 -12.45 -23.40
N PHE A 50 -7.32 -11.94 -22.43
CA PHE A 50 -8.60 -12.50 -21.99
C PHE A 50 -9.69 -11.44 -22.01
N CYS A 51 -10.80 -11.73 -22.70
CA CYS A 51 -11.97 -10.88 -22.77
C CYS A 51 -13.15 -11.48 -22.02
N ILE A 52 -13.81 -10.68 -21.21
CA ILE A 52 -15.06 -11.06 -20.57
C ILE A 52 -16.22 -10.67 -21.49
N GLY A 53 -17.02 -11.67 -21.88
CA GLY A 53 -18.21 -11.46 -22.68
C GLY A 53 -19.37 -10.86 -21.85
N PRO A 54 -20.36 -10.25 -22.54
CA PRO A 54 -21.49 -9.59 -21.88
C PRO A 54 -22.33 -10.52 -21.00
N ASN A 55 -22.55 -11.79 -21.39
CA ASN A 55 -23.30 -12.75 -20.58
C ASN A 55 -22.56 -13.11 -19.28
N ASP A 56 -21.25 -13.29 -19.37
CA ASP A 56 -20.42 -13.54 -18.18
C ASP A 56 -20.34 -12.30 -17.30
N LYS A 57 -20.15 -11.11 -17.86
CA LYS A 57 -20.14 -9.84 -17.11
C LYS A 57 -21.47 -9.62 -16.37
N GLN A 58 -22.59 -9.85 -17.02
CA GLN A 58 -23.91 -9.77 -16.39
C GLN A 58 -24.05 -10.74 -15.21
N LEU A 59 -23.62 -12.00 -15.38
CA LEU A 59 -23.67 -13.00 -14.33
C LEU A 59 -22.73 -12.62 -13.15
N MET A 60 -21.52 -12.15 -13.45
CA MET A 60 -20.57 -11.69 -12.42
C MET A 60 -21.19 -10.57 -11.56
N MET A 61 -21.79 -9.55 -12.19
CA MET A 61 -22.45 -8.45 -11.50
C MET A 61 -23.65 -8.92 -10.67
N ALA A 62 -24.48 -9.81 -11.22
CA ALA A 62 -25.61 -10.39 -10.50
C ALA A 62 -25.15 -11.15 -9.25
N LEU A 63 -24.14 -12.01 -9.36
CA LEU A 63 -23.58 -12.77 -8.24
C LEU A 63 -22.89 -11.86 -7.22
N ARG A 64 -22.18 -10.83 -7.68
CA ARG A 64 -21.56 -9.83 -6.82
C ARG A 64 -22.59 -9.12 -5.96
N ASN A 65 -23.72 -8.73 -6.54
CA ASN A 65 -24.77 -8.00 -5.85
C ASN A 65 -25.65 -8.90 -4.95
N ALA A 66 -25.65 -10.20 -5.19
CA ALA A 66 -26.38 -11.18 -4.37
C ALA A 66 -25.74 -11.47 -3.00
N GLY A 67 -24.57 -10.91 -2.71
CA GLY A 67 -23.92 -10.99 -1.40
C GLY A 67 -22.71 -11.92 -1.35
N THR A 68 -22.07 -11.98 -0.18
CA THR A 68 -20.77 -12.63 0.04
C THR A 68 -20.76 -14.12 -0.31
N ASP A 69 -21.87 -14.83 -0.09
CA ASP A 69 -21.97 -16.27 -0.39
C ASP A 69 -21.99 -16.55 -1.89
N HIS A 70 -22.46 -15.61 -2.70
CA HIS A 70 -22.59 -15.76 -4.14
C HIS A 70 -21.36 -15.23 -4.91
N ARG A 71 -20.64 -14.25 -4.38
CA ARG A 71 -19.50 -13.62 -5.04
C ARG A 71 -18.15 -14.32 -4.80
N LYS A 72 -18.16 -15.60 -4.40
CA LYS A 72 -16.93 -16.40 -4.14
C LYS A 72 -15.96 -16.45 -5.32
N PHE A 73 -16.48 -16.33 -6.55
CA PHE A 73 -15.65 -16.29 -7.76
C PHE A 73 -14.63 -15.13 -7.74
N MET A 74 -14.95 -14.01 -7.06
CA MET A 74 -14.05 -12.86 -6.91
C MET A 74 -12.76 -13.22 -6.16
N ARG A 75 -12.76 -14.29 -5.35
CA ARG A 75 -11.57 -14.80 -4.67
C ARG A 75 -10.58 -15.48 -5.62
N MET A 76 -11.02 -15.84 -6.82
CA MET A 76 -10.19 -16.42 -7.88
C MET A 76 -9.57 -15.37 -8.79
N ILE A 77 -9.99 -14.11 -8.69
CA ILE A 77 -9.38 -12.99 -9.42
C ILE A 77 -8.30 -12.42 -8.53
N THR A 78 -7.05 -12.78 -8.83
CA THR A 78 -5.88 -12.45 -8.03
C THR A 78 -5.23 -11.18 -8.56
N VAL A 79 -4.81 -10.31 -7.65
CA VAL A 79 -4.08 -9.08 -7.95
C VAL A 79 -2.72 -9.13 -7.28
N TYR A 80 -1.66 -8.90 -8.05
CA TYR A 80 -0.31 -8.66 -7.57
C TYR A 80 0.01 -7.19 -7.74
N LEU A 81 0.64 -6.58 -6.74
CA LEU A 81 1.08 -5.20 -6.79
C LEU A 81 2.21 -4.95 -5.80
N ASP A 82 3.04 -3.97 -6.12
CA ASP A 82 4.03 -3.43 -5.20
C ASP A 82 3.47 -2.15 -4.57
N ILE A 83 3.47 -2.10 -3.24
CA ILE A 83 3.06 -0.90 -2.49
C ILE A 83 4.25 -0.39 -1.67
N THR A 84 4.56 0.90 -1.80
CA THR A 84 5.42 1.64 -0.89
C THR A 84 4.54 2.54 -0.05
N ALA A 85 4.58 2.39 1.27
CA ALA A 85 3.74 3.12 2.20
C ALA A 85 4.38 3.23 3.59
N PRO A 86 3.97 4.22 4.42
CA PRO A 86 4.51 4.39 5.77
C PRO A 86 4.08 3.24 6.71
N LEU A 87 4.91 2.97 7.71
CA LEU A 87 4.66 1.89 8.67
C LEU A 87 3.34 2.05 9.42
N TYR A 88 2.89 3.29 9.68
CA TYR A 88 1.58 3.52 10.33
C TYR A 88 0.41 3.04 9.44
N TRP A 89 0.50 3.19 8.11
CA TRP A 89 -0.51 2.69 7.18
C TRP A 89 -0.48 1.16 7.09
N TRP A 90 0.72 0.55 7.06
CA TRP A 90 0.87 -0.91 7.04
C TRP A 90 0.24 -1.59 8.23
N LYS A 91 0.25 -0.97 9.42
CA LYS A 91 -0.45 -1.51 10.61
C LYS A 91 -1.95 -1.69 10.38
N GLU A 92 -2.58 -0.77 9.64
CA GLU A 92 -3.99 -0.90 9.29
C GLU A 92 -4.20 -1.89 8.15
N PHE A 93 -3.34 -1.88 7.13
CA PHE A 93 -3.41 -2.83 6.01
C PHE A 93 -3.26 -4.29 6.49
N ASP A 94 -2.42 -4.55 7.47
CA ASP A 94 -2.19 -5.88 8.04
C ASP A 94 -3.43 -6.47 8.74
N THR A 95 -4.51 -5.72 8.90
CA THR A 95 -5.81 -6.25 9.36
C THR A 95 -6.52 -7.08 8.28
N TYR A 96 -6.18 -6.91 7.00
CA TYR A 96 -6.75 -7.65 5.86
C TYR A 96 -5.98 -8.95 5.56
N LYS A 97 -5.75 -9.79 6.59
CA LYS A 97 -4.91 -10.99 6.48
C LYS A 97 -5.50 -12.12 5.66
N VAL A 98 -6.84 -12.26 5.67
CA VAL A 98 -7.51 -13.37 4.99
C VAL A 98 -7.56 -13.12 3.49
N GLY A 99 -6.88 -13.96 2.71
CA GLY A 99 -6.78 -13.83 1.26
C GLY A 99 -5.75 -12.79 0.80
N THR A 100 -4.83 -12.39 1.67
CA THR A 100 -3.73 -11.48 1.38
C THR A 100 -2.40 -12.12 1.79
N VAL A 101 -1.40 -12.01 0.92
CA VAL A 101 0.00 -12.35 1.21
C VAL A 101 0.85 -11.12 0.92
N ALA A 102 1.73 -10.77 1.85
CA ALA A 102 2.65 -9.65 1.68
C ALA A 102 4.09 -10.10 1.98
N ASN A 103 5.02 -9.72 1.11
CA ASN A 103 6.46 -9.90 1.32
C ASN A 103 7.12 -8.52 1.33
N SER A 104 7.69 -8.16 2.48
CA SER A 104 8.25 -6.82 2.72
C SER A 104 9.76 -6.77 2.49
N CYS A 105 10.24 -5.61 2.04
CA CYS A 105 11.66 -5.28 2.16
C CYS A 105 12.06 -5.29 3.63
N SER A 106 13.19 -5.92 3.93
CA SER A 106 13.67 -6.02 5.31
C SER A 106 14.22 -4.70 5.81
N THR A 107 13.52 -4.05 6.73
CA THR A 107 14.05 -2.88 7.43
C THR A 107 15.24 -3.27 8.31
N MET A 108 15.13 -4.38 9.06
CA MET A 108 16.14 -4.79 10.04
C MET A 108 17.51 -5.09 9.42
N HIS A 109 17.54 -5.75 8.24
CA HIS A 109 18.79 -6.17 7.61
C HIS A 109 19.35 -5.14 6.63
N LYS A 110 18.51 -4.19 6.19
CA LYS A 110 18.83 -3.27 5.10
C LYS A 110 18.84 -1.79 5.50
N ILE A 111 18.57 -1.51 6.77
CA ILE A 111 18.47 -0.14 7.28
C ILE A 111 19.76 0.68 7.10
N THR A 112 20.93 -0.01 7.02
CA THR A 112 22.24 0.62 6.89
C THR A 112 22.76 0.68 5.44
N ASP A 113 22.05 0.08 4.46
CA ASP A 113 22.56 -0.06 3.10
C ASP A 113 22.68 1.29 2.37
N LYS A 114 21.76 2.20 2.64
CA LYS A 114 21.77 3.55 2.04
C LYS A 114 21.60 4.63 3.10
N GLU A 115 21.97 5.85 2.74
CA GLU A 115 21.68 7.04 3.51
C GLU A 115 20.17 7.30 3.55
N PHE A 116 19.69 7.77 4.71
CA PHE A 116 18.29 8.20 4.85
C PHE A 116 18.12 9.58 4.23
N THR A 117 17.05 9.73 3.46
CA THR A 117 16.62 10.98 2.85
C THR A 117 15.18 11.28 3.24
N LEU A 118 14.69 12.48 2.97
CA LEU A 118 13.31 12.86 3.23
C LEU A 118 12.31 11.97 2.47
N ASP A 119 12.67 11.51 1.26
CA ASP A 119 11.85 10.63 0.42
C ASP A 119 11.61 9.24 1.04
N ASP A 120 12.43 8.85 2.03
CA ASP A 120 12.23 7.62 2.78
C ASP A 120 11.09 7.71 3.80
N PHE A 121 10.47 8.87 3.97
CA PHE A 121 9.45 9.13 4.97
C PHE A 121 8.21 9.78 4.35
N SER A 122 7.04 9.45 4.85
CA SER A 122 5.82 10.21 4.60
C SER A 122 5.87 11.51 5.41
N HIS A 123 5.80 12.64 4.73
CA HIS A 123 6.02 13.97 5.33
C HIS A 123 5.09 15.06 4.75
N GLU A 124 4.20 14.70 3.84
CA GLU A 124 3.40 15.61 3.02
C GLU A 124 2.51 16.57 3.85
N HIS A 125 2.14 16.16 5.05
CA HIS A 125 1.32 16.97 5.98
C HIS A 125 2.12 17.62 7.10
N LEU A 126 3.45 17.45 7.11
CA LEU A 126 4.27 18.08 8.13
C LEU A 126 4.46 19.56 7.84
N ILE A 127 4.22 20.40 8.86
CA ILE A 127 4.41 21.84 8.76
C ILE A 127 5.87 22.21 9.02
N ASP A 128 6.35 23.23 8.31
CA ASP A 128 7.75 23.72 8.37
C ASP A 128 7.91 25.04 9.15
N TYR A 129 6.91 25.49 9.84
CA TYR A 129 6.97 26.72 10.63
C TYR A 129 6.85 26.43 12.12
N CYS A 130 7.42 27.33 12.94
CA CYS A 130 7.29 27.28 14.38
C CYS A 130 5.83 27.55 14.77
N LEU A 131 5.24 26.67 15.58
CA LEU A 131 3.87 26.84 16.10
C LEU A 131 3.77 27.94 17.16
N TYR A 132 4.91 28.31 17.73
CA TYR A 132 4.99 29.40 18.72
C TYR A 132 5.81 30.55 18.13
N SER A 133 5.20 31.74 18.04
CA SER A 133 5.93 32.95 17.70
C SER A 133 6.92 33.27 18.82
N CYS A 134 8.22 33.21 18.50
CA CYS A 134 9.28 33.57 19.44
C CYS A 134 9.30 35.10 19.77
N ASN A 135 8.38 35.87 19.22
CA ASN A 135 8.36 37.32 19.29
C ASN A 135 7.32 37.90 20.25
N GLU A 136 6.45 37.10 20.88
CA GLU A 136 5.51 37.60 21.90
C GLU A 136 5.98 37.19 23.31
N VAL A 137 6.83 38.03 23.88
CA VAL A 137 7.44 37.91 25.21
C VAL A 137 6.51 38.53 26.24
N ASP A 138 5.25 38.11 26.37
CA ASP A 138 4.36 38.66 27.44
C ASP A 138 3.41 37.63 28.07
N GLU A 139 3.57 36.32 27.80
CA GLU A 139 2.84 35.29 28.54
C GLU A 139 3.81 34.53 29.46
N PRO A 140 3.39 34.13 30.68
CA PRO A 140 4.24 33.37 31.58
C PRO A 140 4.59 32.05 30.96
N VAL A 141 5.86 31.92 30.58
CA VAL A 141 6.46 30.66 30.11
C VAL A 141 6.20 29.58 31.18
N ILE A 142 5.45 28.56 30.82
CA ILE A 142 5.43 27.33 31.62
C ILE A 142 6.85 26.75 31.52
N ASN A 143 7.62 26.96 32.58
CA ASN A 143 9.08 26.80 32.66
C ASN A 143 9.62 25.38 32.40
N ASP A 144 8.79 24.39 32.02
CA ASP A 144 9.19 23.00 31.83
C ASP A 144 8.84 22.42 30.45
N ALA A 145 8.26 23.19 29.54
CA ALA A 145 8.11 22.73 28.16
C ALA A 145 9.42 23.00 27.40
N PRO A 146 10.06 21.97 26.81
CA PRO A 146 11.19 22.23 25.92
C PRO A 146 10.74 23.20 24.85
N HIS A 147 11.47 24.29 24.62
CA HIS A 147 11.28 25.18 23.48
C HIS A 147 11.55 24.39 22.19
N ILE A 148 10.62 23.53 21.81
CA ILE A 148 10.63 22.89 20.48
C ILE A 148 10.12 23.95 19.52
N GLY A 149 10.96 24.91 19.21
CA GLY A 149 10.71 25.93 18.18
C GLY A 149 10.72 25.39 16.78
N CYS A 150 10.55 24.05 16.61
CA CYS A 150 10.66 23.40 15.33
C CYS A 150 9.30 22.90 14.87
N GLY A 151 8.93 23.16 13.62
CA GLY A 151 7.83 22.48 12.95
C GLY A 151 8.08 20.98 12.79
N GLY A 152 7.04 20.23 12.51
CA GLY A 152 7.15 18.76 12.33
C GLY A 152 8.17 18.34 11.28
N LEU A 153 8.29 19.09 10.19
CA LEU A 153 9.27 18.82 9.13
C LEU A 153 10.71 19.04 9.60
N GLN A 154 10.96 20.08 10.39
CA GLN A 154 12.30 20.33 10.97
C GLN A 154 12.71 19.22 11.93
N LEU A 155 11.75 18.71 12.75
CA LEU A 155 12.01 17.59 13.63
C LEU A 155 12.32 16.31 12.84
N LEU A 156 11.60 16.04 11.76
CA LEU A 156 11.89 14.91 10.89
C LEU A 156 13.29 15.02 10.27
N ASN A 157 13.69 16.19 9.76
CA ASN A 157 15.03 16.42 9.22
C ASN A 157 16.12 16.21 10.28
N LEU A 158 15.89 16.65 11.51
CA LEU A 158 16.81 16.37 12.64
C LEU A 158 16.91 14.86 12.89
N THR A 159 15.77 14.16 12.87
CA THR A 159 15.75 12.69 13.05
C THR A 159 16.52 11.99 11.94
N ILE A 160 16.37 12.41 10.68
CA ILE A 160 17.14 11.89 9.54
C ILE A 160 18.63 12.09 9.75
N ASN A 161 19.06 13.28 10.17
CA ASN A 161 20.48 13.55 10.45
C ASN A 161 21.01 12.64 11.57
N VAL A 162 20.25 12.40 12.62
CA VAL A 162 20.63 11.51 13.73
C VAL A 162 20.70 10.05 13.26
N LEU A 163 19.75 9.59 12.44
CA LEU A 163 19.78 8.26 11.85
C LEU A 163 21.02 8.06 10.96
N ASN A 164 21.36 9.04 10.13
CA ASN A 164 22.54 9.01 9.26
C ASN A 164 23.83 9.03 10.09
N TYR A 165 23.90 9.81 11.17
CA TYR A 165 25.03 9.79 12.10
C TYR A 165 25.26 8.39 12.67
N TYR A 166 24.20 7.72 13.17
CA TYR A 166 24.34 6.35 13.68
C TYR A 166 24.66 5.35 12.58
N ARG A 167 24.13 5.51 11.38
CA ARG A 167 24.49 4.69 10.23
C ARG A 167 25.99 4.77 9.92
N GLU A 168 26.57 5.96 9.86
CA GLU A 168 28.00 6.14 9.64
C GLU A 168 28.84 5.49 10.75
N LYS A 169 28.46 5.69 12.03
CA LYS A 169 29.12 5.05 13.17
C LYS A 169 29.04 3.53 13.10
N TYR A 170 27.88 2.99 12.70
CA TYR A 170 27.70 1.54 12.52
C TYR A 170 28.63 1.00 11.43
N LEU A 171 28.71 1.66 10.28
CA LEU A 171 29.58 1.25 9.19
C LEU A 171 31.07 1.28 9.57
N VAL A 172 31.49 2.23 10.38
CA VAL A 172 32.85 2.26 10.94
C VAL A 172 33.06 1.12 11.92
N ALA A 173 32.13 0.93 12.88
CA ALA A 173 32.23 -0.11 13.91
C ALA A 173 32.24 -1.55 13.34
N THR A 174 31.65 -1.75 12.15
CA THR A 174 31.63 -3.07 11.47
C THR A 174 32.82 -3.33 10.58
N LYS A 175 33.59 -2.29 10.20
CA LYS A 175 34.70 -2.40 9.24
C LYS A 175 36.07 -2.27 9.89
N THR A 176 36.16 -1.72 11.09
CA THR A 176 37.43 -1.35 11.73
C THR A 176 37.59 -2.14 13.03
N GLU A 177 38.61 -2.99 13.09
CA GLU A 177 38.95 -3.77 14.31
C GLU A 177 39.40 -2.87 15.48
N GLU A 178 39.93 -1.68 15.20
CA GLU A 178 40.40 -0.70 16.20
C GLU A 178 39.31 0.24 16.72
N TYR A 179 38.04 -0.01 16.40
CA TYR A 179 36.94 0.84 16.84
C TYR A 179 36.74 0.75 18.36
N THR A 180 36.96 1.86 19.05
CA THR A 180 36.88 1.95 20.55
C THR A 180 35.56 2.54 21.04
N GLY A 181 34.58 2.78 20.17
CA GLY A 181 33.27 3.34 20.51
C GLY A 181 32.26 2.30 21.01
N LEU A 182 30.98 2.63 20.87
CA LEU A 182 29.90 1.70 21.19
C LEU A 182 29.93 0.47 20.26
N PRO A 183 29.56 -0.74 20.76
CA PRO A 183 29.43 -1.92 19.93
C PRO A 183 28.47 -1.70 18.74
N ALA A 184 28.80 -2.26 17.58
CA ALA A 184 27.98 -2.10 16.37
C ALA A 184 26.50 -2.45 16.60
N LYS A 185 26.21 -3.49 17.40
CA LYS A 185 24.84 -3.89 17.77
C LYS A 185 24.09 -2.78 18.52
N ASP A 186 24.76 -2.08 19.43
CA ASP A 186 24.13 -1.02 20.23
C ASP A 186 23.85 0.22 19.37
N ILE A 187 24.74 0.52 18.41
CA ILE A 187 24.55 1.57 17.42
C ILE A 187 23.36 1.22 16.48
N TRP A 188 23.28 -0.03 16.04
CA TRP A 188 22.15 -0.51 15.24
C TRP A 188 20.81 -0.34 15.96
N TRP A 189 20.75 -0.62 17.27
CA TRP A 189 19.54 -0.43 18.07
C TRP A 189 19.09 1.04 18.12
N GLN A 190 20.02 2.00 18.10
CA GLN A 190 19.65 3.42 18.07
C GLN A 190 18.84 3.73 16.80
N MET A 191 19.27 3.24 15.63
CA MET A 191 18.53 3.44 14.39
C MET A 191 17.16 2.77 14.43
N ILE A 192 17.06 1.53 14.88
CA ILE A 192 15.78 0.79 14.91
C ILE A 192 14.76 1.45 15.84
N GLN A 193 15.18 1.87 17.02
CA GLN A 193 14.27 2.44 18.02
C GLN A 193 13.89 3.89 17.73
N LEU A 194 14.73 4.64 17.03
CA LEU A 194 14.45 6.02 16.59
C LEU A 194 13.70 6.10 15.27
N LEU A 195 13.58 5.00 14.52
CA LEU A 195 12.91 5.01 13.22
C LEU A 195 11.43 5.36 13.38
N PRO A 196 10.98 6.51 12.85
CA PRO A 196 9.59 6.93 13.01
C PRO A 196 8.62 6.07 12.18
N SER A 197 7.36 6.00 12.60
CA SER A 197 6.33 5.24 11.89
C SER A 197 5.96 5.81 10.51
N SER A 198 6.45 7.00 10.18
CA SER A 198 6.35 7.60 8.84
C SER A 198 7.35 7.02 7.83
N TYR A 199 8.28 6.15 8.28
CA TYR A 199 9.21 5.46 7.38
C TYR A 199 8.48 4.61 6.36
N ASN A 200 8.81 4.79 5.08
CA ASN A 200 8.19 4.10 3.95
C ASN A 200 8.81 2.72 3.74
N GLN A 201 7.98 1.69 3.78
CA GLN A 201 8.37 0.32 3.49
C GLN A 201 7.70 -0.18 2.21
N LYS A 202 8.49 -0.76 1.30
CA LYS A 202 7.96 -1.42 0.11
C LYS A 202 7.60 -2.87 0.43
N ARG A 203 6.42 -3.29 -0.04
CA ARG A 203 5.97 -4.70 -0.01
C ARG A 203 5.39 -5.11 -1.35
N THR A 204 5.72 -6.31 -1.80
CA THR A 204 4.97 -7.00 -2.85
C THR A 204 3.79 -7.70 -2.21
N VAL A 205 2.60 -7.42 -2.69
CA VAL A 205 1.34 -7.92 -2.12
C VAL A 205 0.58 -8.72 -3.16
N MET A 206 0.06 -9.87 -2.75
CA MET A 206 -0.94 -10.65 -3.48
C MET A 206 -2.24 -10.62 -2.69
N LEU A 207 -3.34 -10.26 -3.36
CA LEU A 207 -4.69 -10.27 -2.81
C LEU A 207 -5.70 -10.57 -3.92
N ASN A 208 -6.99 -10.50 -3.64
CA ASN A 208 -8.03 -10.79 -4.62
C ASN A 208 -9.15 -9.76 -4.61
N TYR A 209 -10.03 -9.82 -5.61
CA TYR A 209 -11.13 -8.86 -5.77
C TYR A 209 -12.10 -8.83 -4.59
N GLU A 210 -12.31 -9.95 -3.89
CA GLU A 210 -13.15 -9.98 -2.68
C GLU A 210 -12.53 -9.15 -1.54
N VAL A 211 -11.21 -9.28 -1.33
CA VAL A 211 -10.46 -8.48 -0.35
C VAL A 211 -10.47 -7.02 -0.73
N LEU A 212 -10.23 -6.70 -2.02
CA LEU A 212 -10.28 -5.33 -2.52
C LEU A 212 -11.67 -4.69 -2.34
N ALA A 213 -12.75 -5.45 -2.55
CA ALA A 213 -14.12 -4.96 -2.31
C ALA A 213 -14.35 -4.62 -0.83
N ASN A 214 -13.81 -5.42 0.09
CA ASN A 214 -13.89 -5.13 1.52
C ASN A 214 -13.03 -3.92 1.91
N ILE A 215 -11.82 -3.80 1.35
CA ILE A 215 -10.95 -2.62 1.54
C ILE A 215 -11.66 -1.37 1.03
N TYR A 216 -12.12 -1.37 -0.22
CA TYR A 216 -12.76 -0.23 -0.85
C TYR A 216 -13.96 0.27 -0.04
N LYS A 217 -14.87 -0.65 0.34
CA LYS A 217 -16.04 -0.33 1.16
C LYS A 217 -15.66 0.35 2.49
N SER A 218 -14.59 -0.11 3.14
CA SER A 218 -14.21 0.33 4.48
C SER A 218 -13.30 1.56 4.47
N ARG A 219 -12.56 1.81 3.37
CA ARG A 219 -11.45 2.76 3.31
C ARG A 219 -11.64 3.92 2.34
N ARG A 220 -12.65 3.88 1.45
CA ARG A 220 -12.88 4.97 0.48
C ARG A 220 -13.03 6.35 1.14
N ASN A 221 -13.63 6.42 2.32
CA ASN A 221 -13.84 7.65 3.09
C ASN A 221 -12.97 7.69 4.37
N HIS A 222 -11.82 7.08 4.35
CA HIS A 222 -10.91 7.05 5.50
C HIS A 222 -10.19 8.40 5.68
N LYS A 223 -9.68 8.68 6.90
CA LYS A 223 -8.98 9.93 7.20
C LYS A 223 -7.57 10.00 6.62
N LEU A 224 -6.92 8.85 6.38
CA LEU A 224 -5.58 8.79 5.79
C LEU A 224 -5.67 8.84 4.27
N ASP A 225 -4.99 9.78 3.65
CA ASP A 225 -4.98 10.00 2.20
C ASP A 225 -4.37 8.84 1.43
N GLU A 226 -3.50 8.06 2.06
CA GLU A 226 -2.94 6.84 1.49
C GLU A 226 -4.03 5.83 1.11
N TRP A 227 -5.12 5.76 1.89
CA TRP A 227 -6.26 4.93 1.54
C TRP A 227 -7.02 5.45 0.32
N HIS A 228 -7.13 6.77 0.16
CA HIS A 228 -7.74 7.37 -1.03
C HIS A 228 -6.92 7.01 -2.27
N THR A 229 -5.60 7.16 -2.20
CA THR A 229 -4.68 6.78 -3.30
C THR A 229 -4.82 5.30 -3.68
N LEU A 230 -4.92 4.39 -2.70
CA LEU A 230 -5.16 2.97 -2.99
C LEU A 230 -6.55 2.75 -3.59
N CYS A 231 -7.59 3.41 -3.10
CA CYS A 231 -8.95 3.30 -3.64
C CYS A 231 -9.05 3.82 -5.07
N ASP A 232 -8.38 4.93 -5.40
CA ASP A 232 -8.31 5.45 -6.77
C ASP A 232 -7.59 4.45 -7.70
N ARG A 233 -6.56 3.77 -7.18
CA ARG A 233 -5.90 2.69 -7.92
C ARG A 233 -6.81 1.48 -8.11
N ILE A 234 -7.61 1.12 -7.11
CA ILE A 234 -8.63 0.06 -7.21
C ILE A 234 -9.66 0.38 -8.30
N GLU A 235 -10.12 1.63 -8.39
CA GLU A 235 -11.07 2.08 -9.43
C GLU A 235 -10.50 1.96 -10.85
N SER A 236 -9.17 2.04 -11.00
CA SER A 236 -8.47 1.88 -12.28
C SER A 236 -8.19 0.42 -12.67
N LEU A 237 -8.55 -0.56 -11.82
CA LEU A 237 -8.38 -1.98 -12.14
C LEU A 237 -9.39 -2.45 -13.20
N PRO A 238 -9.06 -3.48 -13.98
CA PRO A 238 -9.99 -4.08 -14.93
C PRO A 238 -11.29 -4.50 -14.26
N TYR A 239 -12.43 -4.17 -14.86
CA TYR A 239 -13.76 -4.51 -14.32
C TYR A 239 -13.93 -4.12 -12.85
N SER A 240 -13.45 -2.93 -12.49
CA SER A 240 -13.46 -2.41 -11.11
C SER A 240 -14.86 -2.29 -10.52
N GLU A 241 -15.91 -2.26 -11.34
CA GLU A 241 -17.31 -2.32 -10.92
C GLU A 241 -17.63 -3.58 -10.10
N LEU A 242 -16.90 -4.69 -10.30
CA LEU A 242 -17.00 -5.88 -9.45
C LEU A 242 -16.53 -5.58 -8.02
N ILE A 243 -15.61 -4.65 -7.85
CA ILE A 243 -15.08 -4.23 -6.55
C ILE A 243 -15.96 -3.13 -5.96
N THR A 244 -16.15 -2.04 -6.70
CA THR A 244 -16.82 -0.82 -6.23
C THR A 244 -18.34 -0.98 -6.10
N GLY A 245 -18.95 -1.80 -6.96
CA GLY A 245 -20.39 -2.03 -7.01
C GLY A 245 -21.18 -0.99 -7.75
N THR A 246 -20.51 0.00 -8.30
CA THR A 246 -21.13 0.97 -9.20
C THR A 246 -21.02 0.45 -10.64
N ALA A 247 -22.13 0.43 -11.38
CA ALA A 247 -22.05 0.29 -12.82
C ALA A 247 -21.38 1.56 -13.38
N VAL A 248 -20.29 1.40 -14.11
CA VAL A 248 -19.64 2.47 -14.87
C VAL A 248 -20.48 2.76 -16.11
#